data_f42cb43cb821404e65cc366db5d54d1a
#
_entry.id   f42cb43cb821404e65cc366db5d54d1a
#
_cell.length_a   1.000
_cell.length_b   1.000
_cell.length_c   1.000
_cell.angle_alpha   90.00
_cell.angle_beta   90.00
_cell.angle_gamma   90.00
#
_symmetry.space_group_name_H-M   'P 1'
#
loop_
_entity.id
_entity.type
_entity.pdbx_description
1 polymer ?
#
loop_
_entity_poly.entity_id
_entity_poly.type
_entity_poly.pdbx_seq_one_letter_code
_entity_poly.pdbx_strand_id
1 'polypeptide(L)'
;MRKSLAKLFYSKNSIKSKQFALTNLVTNSTRVTSQIQANIANLQSTNSEIDSTIKEIEDMKTQYSVLAKELQNRKEQNENIIAMFSENKAK
;
A
#
# COMPACT_ATOMS: atom_id res chain seq x y z
N MET A 1 46.56 49.21 4.34
CA MET A 1 45.52 49.19 3.30
C MET A 1 45.42 47.93 2.51
N ARG A 2 46.50 47.27 2.09
CA ARG A 2 46.45 46.01 1.34
C ARG A 2 45.82 44.87 2.10
N LYS A 3 46.07 44.82 3.43
CA LYS A 3 45.50 43.74 4.29
C LYS A 3 44.00 43.86 4.47
N SER A 4 43.45 45.07 4.46
CA SER A 4 42.03 45.33 4.60
C SER A 4 41.26 44.95 3.33
N LEU A 5 41.82 45.20 2.15
CA LEU A 5 41.24 44.85 0.86
C LEU A 5 41.24 43.34 0.66
N ALA A 6 42.33 42.66 1.07
CA ALA A 6 42.39 41.21 0.99
C ALA A 6 41.37 40.54 1.91
N LYS A 7 41.14 41.08 3.10
CA LYS A 7 40.10 40.61 4.01
C LYS A 7 38.70 40.79 3.43
N LEU A 8 38.46 41.95 2.79
CA LEU A 8 37.19 42.22 2.13
C LEU A 8 36.94 41.26 0.94
N PHE A 9 37.99 41.00 0.16
CA PHE A 9 37.91 40.04 -0.95
C PHE A 9 37.67 38.63 -0.45
N TYR A 10 38.34 38.23 0.59
CA TYR A 10 38.18 36.92 1.22
C TYR A 10 36.79 36.76 1.79
N SER A 11 36.27 37.81 2.42
CA SER A 11 34.94 37.82 2.99
C SER A 11 33.86 37.68 1.90
N LYS A 12 33.99 38.41 0.78
CA LYS A 12 33.05 38.29 -0.35
C LYS A 12 33.04 36.91 -0.97
N ASN A 13 34.22 36.31 -1.19
CA ASN A 13 34.31 34.96 -1.75
C ASN A 13 33.75 33.94 -0.78
N SER A 14 33.98 34.09 0.52
CA SER A 14 33.44 33.21 1.54
C SER A 14 31.91 33.29 1.60
N ILE A 15 31.37 34.50 1.50
CA ILE A 15 29.91 34.70 1.47
C ILE A 15 29.30 34.06 0.23
N LYS A 16 29.87 34.29 -0.96
CA LYS A 16 29.40 33.68 -2.20
C LYS A 16 29.46 32.15 -2.15
N SER A 17 30.53 31.61 -1.61
CA SER A 17 30.68 30.16 -1.45
C SER A 17 29.62 29.59 -0.52
N LYS A 18 29.32 30.27 0.57
CA LYS A 18 28.28 29.86 1.51
C LYS A 18 26.89 29.99 0.92
N GLN A 19 26.64 31.05 0.13
CA GLN A 19 25.38 31.23 -0.58
C GLN A 19 25.15 30.11 -1.59
N PHE A 20 26.18 29.72 -2.31
CA PHE A 20 26.15 28.61 -3.25
C PHE A 20 25.85 27.30 -2.54
N ALA A 21 26.55 27.05 -1.43
CA ALA A 21 26.31 25.87 -0.61
C ALA A 21 24.87 25.85 -0.06
N LEU A 22 24.38 27.00 0.40
CA LEU A 22 23.00 27.10 0.88
C LEU A 22 21.99 26.81 -0.22
N THR A 23 22.20 27.34 -1.43
CA THR A 23 21.33 27.06 -2.58
C THR A 23 21.31 25.57 -2.89
N ASN A 24 22.47 24.90 -2.86
CA ASN A 24 22.54 23.46 -3.08
C ASN A 24 21.80 22.68 -2.00
N LEU A 25 21.93 23.09 -0.74
CA LEU A 25 21.22 22.44 0.38
C LEU A 25 19.71 22.61 0.25
N VAL A 26 19.25 23.79 -0.13
CA VAL A 26 17.82 24.05 -0.37
C VAL A 26 17.29 23.21 -1.54
N THR A 27 18.06 23.12 -2.63
CA THR A 27 17.68 22.31 -3.79
C THR A 27 17.60 20.84 -3.41
N ASN A 28 18.57 20.32 -2.65
CA ASN A 28 18.55 18.94 -2.20
C ASN A 28 17.38 18.68 -1.24
N SER A 29 17.12 19.61 -0.34
CA SER A 29 15.99 19.53 0.59
C SER A 29 14.66 19.49 -0.15
N THR A 30 14.48 20.32 -1.17
CA THR A 30 13.28 20.33 -2.01
C THR A 30 13.11 19.02 -2.76
N ARG A 31 14.20 18.46 -3.29
CA ARG A 31 14.17 17.17 -3.98
C ARG A 31 13.74 16.04 -3.05
N VAL A 32 14.33 15.99 -1.86
CA VAL A 32 13.98 14.98 -0.85
C VAL A 32 12.53 15.12 -0.43
N THR A 33 12.06 16.35 -0.20
CA THR A 33 10.66 16.60 0.14
C THR A 33 9.71 16.13 -0.96
N SER A 34 10.04 16.39 -2.23
CA SER A 34 9.24 15.93 -3.36
C SER A 34 9.20 14.41 -3.44
N GLN A 35 10.32 13.73 -3.19
CA GLN A 35 10.38 12.27 -3.15
C GLN A 35 9.54 11.70 -2.01
N ILE A 36 9.58 12.33 -0.85
CA ILE A 36 8.76 11.93 0.31
C ILE A 36 7.27 12.08 -0.04
N GLN A 37 6.88 13.19 -0.65
CA GLN A 37 5.49 13.42 -1.06
C GLN A 37 5.03 12.37 -2.07
N ALA A 38 5.87 12.03 -3.05
CA ALA A 38 5.57 10.99 -4.03
C ALA A 38 5.42 9.62 -3.35
N ASN A 39 6.30 9.31 -2.40
CA ASN A 39 6.23 8.05 -1.66
C ASN A 39 4.96 7.97 -0.81
N ILE A 40 4.57 9.08 -0.18
CA ILE A 40 3.31 9.14 0.59
C ILE A 40 2.12 8.89 -0.34
N ALA A 41 2.08 9.51 -1.51
CA ALA A 41 1.01 9.30 -2.47
C ALA A 41 0.94 7.83 -2.93
N ASN A 42 2.10 7.21 -3.17
CA ASN A 42 2.18 5.81 -3.54
C ASN A 42 1.67 4.90 -2.42
N LEU A 43 2.03 5.20 -1.16
CA LEU A 43 1.55 4.43 -0.01
C LEU A 43 0.04 4.57 0.17
N GLN A 44 -0.51 5.76 -0.04
CA GLN A 44 -1.95 5.99 0.02
C GLN A 44 -2.68 5.19 -1.06
N SER A 45 -2.14 5.19 -2.28
CA SER A 45 -2.69 4.39 -3.38
C SER A 45 -2.63 2.90 -3.08
N THR A 46 -1.50 2.43 -2.54
CA THR A 46 -1.33 1.04 -2.15
C THR A 46 -2.31 0.64 -1.06
N ASN A 47 -2.52 1.51 -0.07
CA ASN A 47 -3.50 1.26 0.99
C ASN A 47 -4.93 1.15 0.44
N SER A 48 -5.28 1.98 -0.54
CA SER A 48 -6.57 1.87 -1.22
C SER A 48 -6.71 0.53 -1.93
N GLU A 49 -5.68 0.06 -2.60
CA GLU A 49 -5.68 -1.26 -3.25
C GLU A 49 -5.80 -2.39 -2.24
N ILE A 50 -5.12 -2.26 -1.10
CA ILE A 50 -5.23 -3.23 0.00
C ILE A 50 -6.66 -3.28 0.51
N ASP A 51 -7.29 -2.14 0.74
CA ASP A 51 -8.69 -2.08 1.20
C ASP A 51 -9.64 -2.74 0.21
N SER A 52 -9.47 -2.48 -1.09
CA SER A 52 -10.26 -3.11 -2.14
C SER A 52 -10.07 -4.62 -2.17
N THR A 53 -8.84 -5.07 -2.01
CA THR A 53 -8.50 -6.50 -1.98
C THR A 53 -9.12 -7.18 -0.77
N ILE A 54 -9.06 -6.55 0.40
CA ILE A 54 -9.70 -7.06 1.62
C ILE A 54 -11.21 -7.24 1.39
N LYS A 55 -11.85 -6.25 0.78
CA LYS A 55 -13.29 -6.32 0.47
C LYS A 55 -13.61 -7.47 -0.48
N GLU A 56 -12.80 -7.65 -1.52
CA GLU A 56 -12.95 -8.77 -2.46
C GLU A 56 -12.83 -10.12 -1.73
N ILE A 57 -11.87 -10.24 -0.83
CA ILE A 57 -11.67 -11.47 -0.04
C ILE A 57 -12.89 -11.73 0.85
N GLU A 58 -13.42 -10.69 1.49
CA GLU A 58 -14.64 -10.82 2.31
C GLU A 58 -15.83 -11.26 1.49
N ASP A 59 -16.01 -10.71 0.29
CA ASP A 59 -17.07 -11.10 -0.62
C ASP A 59 -16.92 -12.55 -1.07
N MET A 60 -15.69 -12.97 -1.39
CA MET A 60 -15.39 -14.36 -1.75
C MET A 60 -15.68 -15.31 -0.60
N LYS A 61 -15.31 -14.91 0.63
CA LYS A 61 -15.58 -15.70 1.83
C LYS A 61 -17.07 -15.92 2.01
N THR A 62 -17.88 -14.90 1.76
CA THR A 62 -19.34 -15.00 1.82
C THR A 62 -19.86 -15.95 0.76
N GLN A 63 -19.36 -15.86 -0.48
CA GLN A 63 -19.75 -16.74 -1.58
C GLN A 63 -19.38 -18.19 -1.28
N TYR A 64 -18.19 -18.46 -0.76
CA TYR A 64 -17.78 -19.80 -0.36
C TYR A 64 -18.66 -20.34 0.75
N SER A 65 -19.06 -19.52 1.69
CA SER A 65 -19.97 -19.93 2.76
C SER A 65 -21.33 -20.37 2.21
N VAL A 66 -21.88 -19.63 1.25
CA VAL A 66 -23.15 -19.98 0.57
C VAL A 66 -23.00 -21.30 -0.19
N LEU A 67 -21.92 -21.45 -0.94
CA LEU A 67 -21.65 -22.69 -1.69
C LEU A 67 -21.52 -23.90 -0.75
N ALA A 68 -20.84 -23.72 0.37
CA ALA A 68 -20.69 -24.79 1.37
C ALA A 68 -22.06 -25.23 1.92
N LYS A 69 -22.96 -24.25 2.18
CA LYS A 69 -24.33 -24.56 2.61
C LYS A 69 -25.12 -25.31 1.55
N GLU A 70 -25.01 -24.89 0.30
CA GLU A 70 -25.68 -25.57 -0.81
C GLU A 70 -25.21 -27.01 -0.96
N LEU A 71 -23.90 -27.23 -0.85
CA LEU A 71 -23.32 -28.57 -0.91
C LEU A 71 -23.76 -29.43 0.28
N GLN A 72 -23.84 -28.86 1.46
CA GLN A 72 -24.33 -29.56 2.64
C GLN A 72 -25.79 -29.98 2.46
N ASN A 73 -26.63 -29.08 1.94
CA ASN A 73 -28.04 -29.38 1.63
C ASN A 73 -28.14 -30.50 0.62
N ARG A 74 -27.34 -30.48 -0.42
CA ARG A 74 -27.33 -31.53 -1.44
C ARG A 74 -26.93 -32.88 -0.84
N LYS A 75 -25.94 -32.87 0.01
CA LYS A 75 -25.48 -34.06 0.72
C LYS A 75 -26.62 -34.67 1.56
N GLU A 76 -27.35 -33.83 2.30
CA GLU A 76 -28.46 -34.28 3.12
C GLU A 76 -29.60 -34.85 2.24
N GLN A 77 -29.92 -34.23 1.11
CA GLN A 77 -30.88 -34.77 0.17
C GLN A 77 -30.47 -36.13 -0.36
N ASN A 78 -29.20 -36.29 -0.69
CA ASN A 78 -28.67 -37.57 -1.18
C ASN A 78 -28.73 -38.65 -0.09
N GLU A 79 -28.43 -38.28 1.15
CA GLU A 79 -28.52 -39.21 2.29
C GLU A 79 -29.98 -39.67 2.51
N ASN A 80 -30.92 -38.77 2.38
CA ASN A 80 -32.35 -39.09 2.47
C ASN A 80 -32.80 -40.04 1.35
N ILE A 81 -32.34 -39.81 0.14
CA ILE A 81 -32.61 -40.70 -0.99
C ILE A 81 -32.04 -42.06 -0.76
N ILE A 82 -30.80 -42.14 -0.29
CA ILE A 82 -30.13 -43.42 0.04
C ILE A 82 -30.94 -44.16 1.10
N ALA A 83 -31.34 -43.46 2.16
CA ALA A 83 -32.15 -44.07 3.22
C ALA A 83 -33.46 -44.63 2.70
N MET A 84 -34.16 -43.90 1.85
CA MET A 84 -35.39 -44.34 1.24
C MET A 84 -35.21 -45.61 0.41
N PHE A 85 -34.16 -45.62 -0.44
CA PHE A 85 -33.86 -46.82 -1.25
C PHE A 85 -33.43 -48.00 -0.42
N SER A 86 -32.69 -47.76 0.65
CA SER A 86 -32.27 -48.83 1.56
C SER A 86 -33.44 -49.43 2.32
N GLU A 87 -34.40 -48.64 2.76
CA GLU A 87 -35.63 -49.11 3.39
C GLU A 87 -36.47 -49.93 2.41
N ASN A 88 -36.59 -49.49 1.17
CA ASN A 88 -37.35 -50.21 0.14
C ASN A 88 -36.67 -51.55 -0.18
N LYS A 89 -35.36 -51.62 -0.19
CA LYS A 89 -34.62 -52.87 -0.40
C LYS A 89 -34.78 -53.87 0.75
N ALA A 90 -34.94 -53.37 1.98
CA ALA A 90 -35.09 -54.20 3.15
C ALA A 90 -36.48 -54.85 3.24
N LYS A 91 -37.43 -54.34 2.50
CA LYS A 91 -38.78 -54.89 2.39
C LYS A 91 -38.86 -55.88 1.25
#